data_3990c982c0bc7a1159c3911998fdfe48
#
_entry.id   3990c982c0bc7a1159c3911998fdfe48
#
_cell.length_a   1.000
_cell.length_b   1.000
_cell.length_c   1.000
_cell.angle_alpha   90.00
_cell.angle_beta   90.00
_cell.angle_gamma   90.00
#
_symmetry.space_group_name_H-M   'P 1'
#
loop_
_entity.id
_entity.type
_entity.pdbx_description
1 polymer ?
#
loop_
_entity_poly.entity_id
_entity_poly.type
_entity_poly.pdbx_seq_one_letter_code
_entity_poly.pdbx_strand_id
1 'polypeptide(L)'
;MSLLTVSGLTQGFAEKTFYEDANFVLNKEDHMGVTGQNGVGKSTLIKILTGEILPDEGSVKWQNKLSVGYLDQYAKLTPGLTMRDFLKTAFDQLYQDEARLNQLYIDYSESGDESLLTKAGRLQTYLEENNFYDLDTEIDRVASGLGLAELGFDRDVSQLSGGQRSKLILAKLLLEQPQVLVLDEPTNYLDVGHIDWLVDYLNDFTGAFIVVSHDYDFLGRITNCIIDIDFGTITRYTGTLKQAMRQKEANRQTYMKAYANQQRQIAKTEAYIRKNKAGTRAKSARSRQKQLDRMEVLTPPQNGKKAKFDFPYVETASNLLLQTQDLVIGYDQALVKEAFNFSVGNGEKVAITGFNGIGKTTLLKTLLGHIPPIYGGFDLSATAKLAYFKQDLTWPNQNMTPLQYLESEFDQKKPKELRQALARMGLTAQLVMSPLKELSGGEQEKVKLAKMQFEPANLLFLDEPTNHLDNETKDSLRKSIVNFPGGVIIVSHEQDFFRGDWVDKVVDIEAMNN
;
A
#
# COMPACT_ATOMS: atom_id res chain seq x y z
N MET A 1 -21.07 -21.71 3.23
CA MET A 1 -20.43 -22.25 4.45
C MET A 1 -19.39 -21.22 4.90
N SER A 2 -19.36 -20.85 6.18
CA SER A 2 -18.43 -19.85 6.70
C SER A 2 -17.05 -20.47 6.87
N LEU A 3 -16.03 -19.86 6.27
CA LEU A 3 -14.61 -20.23 6.40
C LEU A 3 -13.96 -19.51 7.58
N LEU A 4 -14.37 -18.26 7.85
CA LEU A 4 -13.91 -17.44 8.96
C LEU A 4 -15.11 -16.81 9.66
N THR A 5 -15.10 -16.80 10.99
CA THR A 5 -16.06 -16.07 11.82
C THR A 5 -15.30 -15.18 12.78
N VAL A 6 -15.56 -13.89 12.73
CA VAL A 6 -15.06 -12.89 13.67
C VAL A 6 -16.23 -12.39 14.50
N SER A 7 -16.07 -12.42 15.83
CA SER A 7 -17.12 -12.07 16.78
C SER A 7 -16.59 -11.19 17.89
N GLY A 8 -17.25 -10.02 18.09
CA GLY A 8 -16.96 -9.09 19.17
C GLY A 8 -15.54 -8.51 19.14
N LEU A 9 -14.93 -8.44 17.97
CA LEU A 9 -13.52 -8.05 17.83
C LEU A 9 -13.32 -6.58 18.23
N THR A 10 -12.51 -6.37 19.27
CA THR A 10 -12.08 -5.05 19.72
C THR A 10 -10.56 -4.99 19.69
N GLN A 11 -10.02 -3.93 19.14
CA GLN A 11 -8.57 -3.70 19.06
C GLN A 11 -8.23 -2.22 19.12
N GLY A 12 -7.21 -1.90 19.90
CA GLY A 12 -6.61 -0.58 19.98
C GLY A 12 -5.10 -0.63 20.10
N PHE A 13 -4.47 0.52 20.06
CA PHE A 13 -3.06 0.70 20.37
C PHE A 13 -2.87 1.99 21.17
N ALA A 14 -2.28 1.89 22.36
CA ALA A 14 -2.19 2.97 23.34
C ALA A 14 -3.59 3.55 23.66
N GLU A 15 -3.81 4.85 23.39
CA GLU A 15 -5.10 5.52 23.65
C GLU A 15 -6.05 5.50 22.45
N LYS A 16 -5.64 4.87 21.31
CA LYS A 16 -6.43 4.85 20.07
C LYS A 16 -7.08 3.49 19.88
N THR A 17 -8.40 3.43 19.96
CA THR A 17 -9.19 2.29 19.53
C THR A 17 -9.33 2.32 18.01
N PHE A 18 -9.01 1.20 17.35
CA PHE A 18 -9.17 1.05 15.90
C PHE A 18 -10.61 0.65 15.56
N TYR A 19 -11.16 -0.34 16.28
CA TYR A 19 -12.53 -0.82 16.13
C TYR A 19 -13.00 -1.52 17.41
N GLU A 20 -14.32 -1.47 17.65
CA GLU A 20 -14.99 -2.06 18.81
C GLU A 20 -16.13 -2.96 18.34
N ASP A 21 -16.32 -4.09 19.03
CA ASP A 21 -17.40 -5.07 18.80
C ASP A 21 -17.61 -5.42 17.33
N ALA A 22 -16.53 -5.59 16.57
CA ALA A 22 -16.62 -5.88 15.15
C ALA A 22 -17.04 -7.33 14.91
N ASN A 23 -17.99 -7.52 13.99
CA ASN A 23 -18.57 -8.81 13.67
C ASN A 23 -18.66 -8.97 12.15
N PHE A 24 -18.01 -10.00 11.59
CA PHE A 24 -18.15 -10.35 10.18
C PHE A 24 -17.77 -11.81 9.92
N VAL A 25 -18.12 -12.29 8.74
CA VAL A 25 -17.84 -13.64 8.28
C VAL A 25 -17.24 -13.62 6.87
N LEU A 26 -16.37 -14.59 6.58
CA LEU A 26 -15.88 -14.91 5.24
C LEU A 26 -16.50 -16.25 4.82
N ASN A 27 -17.18 -16.28 3.68
CA ASN A 27 -17.74 -17.49 3.10
C ASN A 27 -16.86 -18.03 1.96
N LYS A 28 -17.12 -19.22 1.48
CA LYS A 28 -16.31 -19.92 0.47
C LYS A 28 -16.15 -19.15 -0.85
N GLU A 29 -17.13 -18.33 -1.22
CA GLU A 29 -17.13 -17.59 -2.49
C GLU A 29 -16.92 -16.08 -2.27
N ASP A 30 -16.51 -15.69 -1.07
CA ASP A 30 -16.28 -14.28 -0.78
C ASP A 30 -14.90 -13.84 -1.29
N HIS A 31 -14.92 -12.91 -2.23
CA HIS A 31 -13.78 -12.12 -2.65
C HIS A 31 -13.83 -10.77 -1.93
N MET A 32 -13.22 -10.73 -0.73
CA MET A 32 -13.43 -9.65 0.22
C MET A 32 -12.33 -8.59 0.13
N GLY A 33 -12.71 -7.36 -0.22
CA GLY A 33 -11.83 -6.20 -0.13
C GLY A 33 -11.90 -5.54 1.24
N VAL A 34 -10.77 -5.08 1.77
CA VAL A 34 -10.69 -4.31 3.01
C VAL A 34 -10.34 -2.87 2.69
N THR A 35 -11.22 -1.95 3.06
CA THR A 35 -11.03 -0.51 2.83
C THR A 35 -11.02 0.28 4.13
N GLY A 36 -10.53 1.50 4.10
CA GLY A 36 -10.44 2.41 5.25
C GLY A 36 -9.28 3.36 5.12
N GLN A 37 -9.30 4.46 5.88
CA GLN A 37 -8.20 5.44 5.88
C GLN A 37 -6.88 4.83 6.39
N ASN A 38 -5.76 5.51 6.13
CA ASN A 38 -4.47 5.09 6.69
C ASN A 38 -4.49 5.21 8.22
N GLY A 39 -3.90 4.20 8.89
CA GLY A 39 -3.82 4.16 10.35
C GLY A 39 -5.14 3.81 11.07
N VAL A 40 -6.16 3.26 10.37
CA VAL A 40 -7.40 2.76 11.00
C VAL A 40 -7.31 1.31 11.47
N GLY A 41 -6.18 0.63 11.23
CA GLY A 41 -5.97 -0.74 11.70
C GLY A 41 -6.18 -1.83 10.66
N LYS A 42 -6.10 -1.54 9.33
CA LYS A 42 -6.24 -2.56 8.26
C LYS A 42 -5.19 -3.67 8.39
N SER A 43 -3.90 -3.33 8.40
CA SER A 43 -2.83 -4.33 8.57
C SER A 43 -2.86 -4.98 9.96
N THR A 44 -3.33 -4.27 10.99
CA THR A 44 -3.56 -4.86 12.31
C THR A 44 -4.66 -5.93 12.25
N LEU A 45 -5.75 -5.67 11.52
CA LEU A 45 -6.80 -6.65 11.29
C LEU A 45 -6.23 -7.90 10.61
N ILE A 46 -5.45 -7.74 9.54
CA ILE A 46 -4.80 -8.89 8.87
C ILE A 46 -3.95 -9.69 9.87
N LYS A 47 -3.10 -9.03 10.66
CA LYS A 47 -2.26 -9.71 11.67
C LYS A 47 -3.07 -10.44 12.75
N ILE A 48 -4.23 -9.93 13.11
CA ILE A 48 -5.15 -10.62 14.02
C ILE A 48 -5.78 -11.84 13.33
N LEU A 49 -6.19 -11.70 12.08
CA LEU A 49 -6.77 -12.81 11.30
C LEU A 49 -5.75 -13.93 11.07
N THR A 50 -4.47 -13.61 10.88
CA THR A 50 -3.37 -14.58 10.72
C THR A 50 -2.85 -15.14 12.03
N GLY A 51 -3.27 -14.57 13.18
CA GLY A 51 -2.84 -15.00 14.51
C GLY A 51 -1.49 -14.47 14.96
N GLU A 52 -0.90 -13.51 14.23
CA GLU A 52 0.34 -12.85 14.63
C GLU A 52 0.13 -11.92 15.85
N ILE A 53 -1.06 -11.36 15.98
CA ILE A 53 -1.47 -10.51 17.09
C ILE A 53 -2.74 -11.06 17.70
N LEU A 54 -2.78 -11.17 19.03
CA LEU A 54 -4.01 -11.49 19.75
C LEU A 54 -4.87 -10.22 19.87
N PRO A 55 -6.19 -10.31 19.63
CA PRO A 55 -7.09 -9.18 19.83
C PRO A 55 -7.22 -8.82 21.32
N ASP A 56 -7.53 -7.55 21.60
CA ASP A 56 -7.80 -7.10 22.97
C ASP A 56 -9.07 -7.77 23.51
N GLU A 57 -10.14 -7.87 22.69
CA GLU A 57 -11.38 -8.58 23.00
C GLU A 57 -11.94 -9.28 21.76
N GLY A 58 -12.82 -10.27 21.99
CA GLY A 58 -13.49 -10.99 20.92
C GLY A 58 -12.76 -12.27 20.49
N SER A 59 -13.14 -12.81 19.35
CA SER A 59 -12.57 -14.06 18.85
C SER A 59 -12.56 -14.14 17.33
N VAL A 60 -11.51 -14.78 16.81
CA VAL A 60 -11.33 -15.14 15.40
C VAL A 60 -11.32 -16.66 15.30
N LYS A 61 -12.20 -17.23 14.49
CA LYS A 61 -12.34 -18.67 14.32
C LYS A 61 -12.32 -19.04 12.85
N TRP A 62 -11.26 -19.74 12.44
CA TRP A 62 -11.17 -20.39 11.13
C TRP A 62 -11.83 -21.77 11.17
N GLN A 63 -12.36 -22.20 10.04
CA GLN A 63 -12.84 -23.57 9.86
C GLN A 63 -11.68 -24.55 10.05
N ASN A 64 -11.93 -25.69 10.71
CA ASN A 64 -10.89 -26.70 10.94
C ASN A 64 -10.32 -27.25 9.63
N LYS A 65 -9.00 -27.48 9.60
CA LYS A 65 -8.25 -28.03 8.46
C LYS A 65 -8.28 -27.15 7.19
N LEU A 66 -8.52 -25.85 7.35
CA LEU A 66 -8.47 -24.90 6.25
C LEU A 66 -7.02 -24.49 5.99
N SER A 67 -6.58 -24.53 4.73
CA SER A 67 -5.32 -23.92 4.32
C SER A 67 -5.51 -22.43 4.09
N VAL A 68 -4.79 -21.62 4.87
CA VAL A 68 -4.80 -20.16 4.76
C VAL A 68 -3.40 -19.71 4.38
N GLY A 69 -3.28 -19.07 3.23
CA GLY A 69 -2.02 -18.47 2.77
C GLY A 69 -2.01 -16.98 3.05
N TYR A 70 -0.92 -16.48 3.59
CA TYR A 70 -0.75 -15.06 3.93
C TYR A 70 0.51 -14.49 3.29
N LEU A 71 0.36 -13.33 2.66
CA LEU A 71 1.49 -12.59 2.10
C LEU A 71 2.27 -11.88 3.22
N ASP A 72 3.25 -12.57 3.79
CA ASP A 72 4.17 -11.96 4.76
C ASP A 72 5.28 -11.19 4.03
N GLN A 73 5.19 -9.87 4.02
CA GLN A 73 6.20 -8.99 3.41
C GLN A 73 7.57 -9.07 4.09
N TYR A 74 7.63 -9.61 5.31
CA TYR A 74 8.86 -9.76 6.10
C TYR A 74 9.38 -11.20 6.10
N ALA A 75 8.80 -12.10 5.30
CA ALA A 75 9.26 -13.47 5.19
C ALA A 75 10.76 -13.52 4.86
N LYS A 76 11.49 -14.27 5.68
CA LYS A 76 12.94 -14.44 5.50
C LYS A 76 13.18 -15.42 4.36
N LEU A 77 13.79 -14.93 3.30
CA LEU A 77 14.28 -15.78 2.23
C LEU A 77 15.56 -16.49 2.71
N THR A 78 15.67 -17.77 2.43
CA THR A 78 16.85 -18.56 2.79
C THR A 78 17.98 -18.23 1.79
N PRO A 79 19.10 -17.63 2.22
CA PRO A 79 20.23 -17.36 1.34
C PRO A 79 20.78 -18.65 0.72
N GLY A 80 21.24 -18.58 -0.53
CA GLY A 80 21.80 -19.71 -1.26
C GLY A 80 20.78 -20.51 -2.07
N LEU A 81 19.49 -20.19 -2.01
CA LEU A 81 18.48 -20.72 -2.93
C LEU A 81 18.40 -19.86 -4.17
N THR A 82 18.24 -20.50 -5.34
CA THR A 82 17.84 -19.80 -6.56
C THR A 82 16.36 -19.41 -6.50
N MET A 83 15.95 -18.46 -7.34
CA MET A 83 14.53 -18.09 -7.43
C MET A 83 13.64 -19.31 -7.79
N ARG A 84 14.11 -20.17 -8.72
CA ARG A 84 13.39 -21.40 -9.12
C ARG A 84 13.27 -22.36 -7.94
N ASP A 85 14.36 -22.62 -7.22
CA ASP A 85 14.33 -23.53 -6.07
C ASP A 85 13.39 -23.01 -4.97
N PHE A 86 13.39 -21.70 -4.74
CA PHE A 86 12.45 -21.09 -3.79
C PHE A 86 10.99 -21.28 -4.22
N LEU A 87 10.66 -21.09 -5.50
CA LEU A 87 9.30 -21.30 -6.02
C LEU A 87 8.90 -22.78 -5.95
N LYS A 88 9.84 -23.70 -6.21
CA LYS A 88 9.60 -25.16 -6.06
C LYS A 88 9.21 -25.55 -4.64
N THR A 89 9.62 -24.79 -3.62
CA THR A 89 9.20 -25.07 -2.24
C THR A 89 7.69 -24.94 -2.01
N ALA A 90 6.95 -24.32 -2.91
CA ALA A 90 5.47 -24.34 -2.87
C ALA A 90 4.90 -25.76 -3.01
N PHE A 91 5.67 -26.68 -3.59
CA PHE A 91 5.30 -28.04 -3.93
C PHE A 91 6.16 -29.10 -3.23
N ASP A 92 6.81 -28.73 -2.10
CA ASP A 92 7.75 -29.61 -1.39
C ASP A 92 7.21 -31.02 -1.15
N GLN A 93 5.90 -31.14 -0.80
CA GLN A 93 5.28 -32.44 -0.57
C GLN A 93 5.24 -33.29 -1.86
N LEU A 94 4.91 -32.67 -3.00
CA LEU A 94 4.85 -33.40 -4.28
C LEU A 94 6.24 -33.84 -4.75
N TYR A 95 7.28 -33.02 -4.54
CA TYR A 95 8.66 -33.42 -4.84
C TYR A 95 9.16 -34.53 -3.90
N GLN A 96 8.76 -34.53 -2.61
CA GLN A 96 9.06 -35.63 -1.68
C GLN A 96 8.34 -36.92 -2.09
N ASP A 97 7.09 -36.82 -2.54
CA ASP A 97 6.30 -37.96 -2.99
C ASP A 97 6.86 -38.54 -4.29
N GLU A 98 7.35 -37.70 -5.21
CA GLU A 98 8.08 -38.14 -6.42
C GLU A 98 9.39 -38.85 -6.07
N ALA A 99 10.18 -38.30 -5.17
CA ALA A 99 11.39 -38.96 -4.69
C ALA A 99 11.07 -40.34 -4.04
N ARG A 100 9.95 -40.43 -3.27
CA ARG A 100 9.48 -41.67 -2.71
C ARG A 100 9.00 -42.66 -3.77
N LEU A 101 8.34 -42.18 -4.81
CA LEU A 101 7.95 -43.01 -5.97
C LEU A 101 9.17 -43.66 -6.61
N ASN A 102 10.21 -42.88 -6.85
CA ASN A 102 11.47 -43.36 -7.43
C ASN A 102 12.15 -44.40 -6.52
N GLN A 103 12.14 -44.17 -5.20
CA GLN A 103 12.67 -45.15 -4.25
C GLN A 103 11.89 -46.47 -4.25
N LEU A 104 10.57 -46.43 -4.35
CA LEU A 104 9.74 -47.63 -4.46
C LEU A 104 10.06 -48.48 -5.69
N TYR A 105 10.37 -47.84 -6.82
CA TYR A 105 10.81 -48.55 -8.03
C TYR A 105 12.20 -49.17 -7.87
N ILE A 106 13.13 -48.50 -7.20
CA ILE A 106 14.45 -49.05 -6.87
C ILE A 106 14.31 -50.27 -5.97
N ASP A 107 13.58 -50.12 -4.85
CA ASP A 107 13.36 -51.20 -3.88
C ASP A 107 12.67 -52.42 -4.53
N TYR A 108 11.73 -52.19 -5.46
CA TYR A 108 11.12 -53.24 -6.24
C TYR A 108 12.14 -53.94 -7.15
N SER A 109 13.01 -53.22 -7.79
CA SER A 109 14.05 -53.79 -8.67
C SER A 109 15.02 -54.70 -7.92
N GLU A 110 15.24 -54.41 -6.63
CA GLU A 110 16.15 -55.17 -5.75
C GLU A 110 15.46 -56.39 -5.08
N SER A 111 14.20 -56.22 -4.68
CA SER A 111 13.48 -57.24 -3.86
C SER A 111 12.52 -58.13 -4.64
N GLY A 112 12.00 -57.64 -5.79
CA GLY A 112 10.94 -58.31 -6.54
C GLY A 112 9.58 -58.31 -5.83
N ASP A 113 9.38 -57.50 -4.78
CA ASP A 113 8.12 -57.45 -4.02
C ASP A 113 7.03 -56.65 -4.79
N GLU A 114 6.05 -57.37 -5.33
CA GLU A 114 4.93 -56.77 -6.10
C GLU A 114 4.08 -55.79 -5.26
N SER A 115 4.12 -55.86 -3.94
CA SER A 115 3.42 -54.91 -3.08
C SER A 115 3.97 -53.48 -3.25
N LEU A 116 5.24 -53.33 -3.58
CA LEU A 116 5.91 -52.04 -3.84
C LEU A 116 5.40 -51.43 -5.12
N LEU A 117 5.14 -52.22 -6.19
CA LEU A 117 4.52 -51.72 -7.43
C LEU A 117 3.11 -51.18 -7.20
N THR A 118 2.34 -51.88 -6.34
CA THR A 118 1.00 -51.39 -5.99
C THR A 118 1.05 -50.05 -5.26
N LYS A 119 2.03 -49.85 -4.37
CA LYS A 119 2.24 -48.57 -3.67
C LYS A 119 2.74 -47.49 -4.64
N ALA A 120 3.67 -47.82 -5.53
CA ALA A 120 4.19 -46.93 -6.54
C ALA A 120 3.07 -46.44 -7.50
N GLY A 121 2.22 -47.38 -7.97
CA GLY A 121 1.10 -47.02 -8.85
C GLY A 121 0.11 -46.04 -8.19
N ARG A 122 -0.20 -46.21 -6.90
CA ARG A 122 -1.06 -45.24 -6.17
C ARG A 122 -0.41 -43.87 -6.06
N LEU A 123 0.88 -43.83 -5.77
CA LEU A 123 1.63 -42.58 -5.62
C LEU A 123 1.79 -41.88 -6.97
N GLN A 124 2.01 -42.63 -8.04
CA GLN A 124 2.05 -42.10 -9.38
C GLN A 124 0.70 -41.47 -9.77
N THR A 125 -0.42 -42.18 -9.55
CA THR A 125 -1.77 -41.62 -9.78
C THR A 125 -1.99 -40.35 -8.98
N TYR A 126 -1.56 -40.28 -7.73
CA TYR A 126 -1.65 -39.10 -6.90
C TYR A 126 -0.85 -37.92 -7.48
N LEU A 127 0.37 -38.16 -7.96
CA LEU A 127 1.20 -37.13 -8.61
C LEU A 127 0.58 -36.63 -9.92
N GLU A 128 0.00 -37.55 -10.73
CA GLU A 128 -0.71 -37.21 -11.97
C GLU A 128 -1.98 -36.36 -11.69
N GLU A 129 -2.78 -36.74 -10.70
CA GLU A 129 -3.98 -36.00 -10.26
C GLU A 129 -3.64 -34.60 -9.73
N ASN A 130 -2.43 -34.40 -9.19
CA ASN A 130 -1.94 -33.10 -8.72
C ASN A 130 -1.06 -32.36 -9.76
N ASN A 131 -1.10 -32.77 -11.03
CA ASN A 131 -0.39 -32.13 -12.15
C ASN A 131 1.12 -31.95 -11.90
N PHE A 132 1.76 -32.90 -11.19
CA PHE A 132 3.18 -32.79 -10.81
C PHE A 132 4.10 -32.52 -12.00
N TYR A 133 3.83 -33.15 -13.13
CA TYR A 133 4.68 -33.04 -14.33
C TYR A 133 4.55 -31.69 -15.06
N ASP A 134 3.55 -30.88 -14.72
CA ASP A 134 3.32 -29.55 -15.30
C ASP A 134 3.77 -28.43 -14.35
N LEU A 135 4.32 -28.74 -13.16
CA LEU A 135 4.68 -27.75 -12.15
C LEU A 135 5.70 -26.72 -12.63
N ASP A 136 6.71 -27.12 -13.40
CA ASP A 136 7.69 -26.18 -13.94
C ASP A 136 7.02 -25.16 -14.89
N THR A 137 6.04 -25.59 -15.70
CA THR A 137 5.25 -24.69 -16.57
C THR A 137 4.41 -23.72 -15.74
N GLU A 138 3.81 -24.19 -14.65
CA GLU A 138 3.02 -23.35 -13.75
C GLU A 138 3.90 -22.33 -13.01
N ILE A 139 5.10 -22.73 -12.57
CA ILE A 139 6.10 -21.83 -12.00
C ILE A 139 6.47 -20.75 -13.02
N ASP A 140 6.76 -21.12 -14.25
CA ASP A 140 7.11 -20.18 -15.32
C ASP A 140 5.96 -19.21 -15.63
N ARG A 141 4.71 -19.70 -15.65
CA ARG A 141 3.50 -18.90 -15.87
C ARG A 141 3.32 -17.83 -14.78
N VAL A 142 3.40 -18.23 -13.51
CA VAL A 142 3.20 -17.32 -12.38
C VAL A 142 4.38 -16.33 -12.27
N ALA A 143 5.60 -16.82 -12.45
CA ALA A 143 6.78 -15.97 -12.40
C ALA A 143 6.79 -14.92 -13.54
N SER A 144 6.40 -15.31 -14.75
CA SER A 144 6.28 -14.39 -15.90
C SER A 144 5.17 -13.37 -15.65
N GLY A 145 4.01 -13.81 -15.14
CA GLY A 145 2.89 -12.93 -14.82
C GLY A 145 3.20 -11.85 -13.77
N LEU A 146 4.16 -12.09 -12.88
CA LEU A 146 4.64 -11.13 -11.89
C LEU A 146 5.95 -10.42 -12.29
N GLY A 147 6.45 -10.64 -13.52
CA GLY A 147 7.67 -10.01 -14.02
C GLY A 147 8.95 -10.50 -13.35
N LEU A 148 8.97 -11.73 -12.86
CA LEU A 148 10.15 -12.35 -12.24
C LEU A 148 11.04 -13.09 -13.24
N ALA A 149 10.47 -13.56 -14.35
CA ALA A 149 11.19 -14.34 -15.36
C ALA A 149 12.35 -13.54 -15.99
N GLU A 150 12.18 -12.23 -16.16
CA GLU A 150 13.20 -11.32 -16.71
C GLU A 150 14.45 -11.20 -15.83
N LEU A 151 14.32 -11.51 -14.52
CA LEU A 151 15.42 -11.45 -13.57
C LEU A 151 16.39 -12.65 -13.68
N GLY A 152 15.95 -13.73 -14.35
CA GLY A 152 16.67 -15.00 -14.45
C GLY A 152 16.41 -15.91 -13.22
N PHE A 153 15.97 -17.12 -13.48
CA PHE A 153 15.55 -18.09 -12.44
C PHE A 153 16.72 -18.60 -11.56
N ASP A 154 17.95 -18.56 -12.09
CA ASP A 154 19.16 -19.03 -11.38
C ASP A 154 19.71 -18.00 -10.40
N ARG A 155 19.09 -16.82 -10.32
CA ARG A 155 19.52 -15.75 -9.43
C ARG A 155 19.24 -16.11 -7.97
N ASP A 156 20.26 -15.88 -7.12
CA ASP A 156 20.12 -16.08 -5.66
C ASP A 156 19.10 -15.08 -5.07
N VAL A 157 18.18 -15.60 -4.25
CA VAL A 157 17.10 -14.81 -3.64
C VAL A 157 17.62 -13.69 -2.72
N SER A 158 18.84 -13.81 -2.19
CA SER A 158 19.47 -12.79 -1.35
C SER A 158 19.84 -11.52 -2.12
N GLN A 159 20.02 -11.63 -3.44
CA GLN A 159 20.39 -10.53 -4.33
C GLN A 159 19.19 -9.69 -4.80
N LEU A 160 17.98 -10.11 -4.47
CA LEU A 160 16.77 -9.43 -4.88
C LEU A 160 16.54 -8.14 -4.09
N SER A 161 16.06 -7.11 -4.78
CA SER A 161 15.56 -5.89 -4.12
C SER A 161 14.32 -6.19 -3.26
N GLY A 162 13.95 -5.28 -2.35
CA GLY A 162 12.76 -5.44 -1.51
C GLY A 162 11.49 -5.71 -2.31
N GLY A 163 11.25 -4.97 -3.39
CA GLY A 163 10.09 -5.17 -4.26
C GLY A 163 10.13 -6.51 -5.02
N GLN A 164 11.30 -6.92 -5.50
CA GLN A 164 11.48 -8.22 -6.15
C GLN A 164 11.25 -9.39 -5.18
N ARG A 165 11.67 -9.25 -3.91
CA ARG A 165 11.38 -10.22 -2.85
C ARG A 165 9.89 -10.35 -2.60
N SER A 166 9.17 -9.22 -2.49
CA SER A 166 7.72 -9.23 -2.30
C SER A 166 6.99 -9.93 -3.45
N LYS A 167 7.41 -9.68 -4.71
CA LYS A 167 6.88 -10.39 -5.89
C LYS A 167 7.15 -11.89 -5.83
N LEU A 168 8.36 -12.30 -5.40
CA LEU A 168 8.73 -13.72 -5.30
C LEU A 168 7.92 -14.45 -4.21
N ILE A 169 7.70 -13.81 -3.06
CA ILE A 169 6.86 -14.34 -1.98
C ILE A 169 5.41 -14.47 -2.44
N LEU A 170 4.88 -13.44 -3.13
CA LEU A 170 3.56 -13.50 -3.73
C LEU A 170 3.45 -14.65 -4.74
N ALA A 171 4.43 -14.81 -5.65
CA ALA A 171 4.45 -15.91 -6.61
C ALA A 171 4.34 -17.28 -5.93
N LYS A 172 5.16 -17.52 -4.90
CA LYS A 172 5.11 -18.75 -4.12
C LYS A 172 3.74 -18.97 -3.48
N LEU A 173 3.17 -17.94 -2.85
CA LEU A 173 1.86 -18.00 -2.23
C LEU A 173 0.74 -18.36 -3.22
N LEU A 174 0.79 -17.80 -4.43
CA LEU A 174 -0.17 -18.12 -5.50
C LEU A 174 0.00 -19.57 -5.98
N LEU A 175 1.25 -20.07 -6.09
CA LEU A 175 1.55 -21.44 -6.47
C LEU A 175 1.07 -22.47 -5.43
N GLU A 176 1.09 -22.13 -4.15
CA GLU A 176 0.57 -22.98 -3.05
C GLU A 176 -0.94 -23.22 -3.14
N GLN A 177 -1.68 -22.38 -3.84
CA GLN A 177 -3.14 -22.45 -4.06
C GLN A 177 -3.92 -22.79 -2.76
N PRO A 178 -3.77 -22.02 -1.68
CA PRO A 178 -4.49 -22.27 -0.44
C PRO A 178 -6.00 -22.07 -0.63
N GLN A 179 -6.82 -22.62 0.27
CA GLN A 179 -8.28 -22.43 0.22
C GLN A 179 -8.70 -20.98 0.52
N VAL A 180 -7.88 -20.25 1.26
CA VAL A 180 -8.06 -18.80 1.52
C VAL A 180 -6.76 -18.06 1.32
N LEU A 181 -6.78 -17.00 0.54
CA LEU A 181 -5.69 -16.04 0.41
C LEU A 181 -5.93 -14.81 1.27
N VAL A 182 -4.90 -14.37 1.99
CA VAL A 182 -4.90 -13.10 2.74
C VAL A 182 -3.77 -12.25 2.20
N LEU A 183 -4.11 -11.13 1.54
CA LEU A 183 -3.18 -10.29 0.81
C LEU A 183 -3.19 -8.87 1.38
N ASP A 184 -2.04 -8.36 1.83
CA ASP A 184 -1.88 -6.98 2.28
C ASP A 184 -1.08 -6.20 1.23
N GLU A 185 -1.76 -5.26 0.54
CA GLU A 185 -1.22 -4.40 -0.52
C GLU A 185 -0.45 -5.19 -1.62
N PRO A 186 -1.08 -6.19 -2.28
CA PRO A 186 -0.37 -7.06 -3.24
C PRO A 186 0.04 -6.34 -4.53
N THR A 187 -0.56 -5.19 -4.83
CA THR A 187 -0.26 -4.36 -6.01
C THR A 187 1.00 -3.51 -5.83
N ASN A 188 1.49 -3.38 -4.60
CA ASN A 188 2.75 -2.69 -4.37
C ASN A 188 3.88 -3.36 -5.15
N TYR A 189 4.68 -2.57 -5.84
CA TYR A 189 5.81 -3.01 -6.69
C TYR A 189 5.40 -3.71 -8.00
N LEU A 190 4.11 -3.86 -8.32
CA LEU A 190 3.63 -4.33 -9.61
C LEU A 190 3.41 -3.14 -10.55
N ASP A 191 3.70 -3.30 -11.81
CA ASP A 191 3.26 -2.38 -12.86
C ASP A 191 1.88 -2.79 -13.40
N VAL A 192 1.32 -1.97 -14.27
CA VAL A 192 -0.05 -2.14 -14.78
C VAL A 192 -0.27 -3.51 -15.43
N GLY A 193 0.70 -3.99 -16.22
CA GLY A 193 0.59 -5.28 -16.89
C GLY A 193 0.56 -6.45 -15.90
N HIS A 194 1.40 -6.38 -14.85
CA HIS A 194 1.41 -7.40 -13.81
C HIS A 194 0.20 -7.31 -12.88
N ILE A 195 -0.36 -6.11 -12.66
CA ILE A 195 -1.63 -5.94 -11.95
C ILE A 195 -2.77 -6.58 -12.75
N ASP A 196 -2.84 -6.36 -14.06
CA ASP A 196 -3.84 -6.97 -14.93
C ASP A 196 -3.77 -8.49 -14.87
N TRP A 197 -2.57 -9.06 -14.95
CA TRP A 197 -2.37 -10.49 -14.79
C TRP A 197 -2.83 -11.01 -13.42
N LEU A 198 -2.52 -10.29 -12.33
CA LEU A 198 -2.94 -10.66 -10.97
C LEU A 198 -4.47 -10.60 -10.83
N VAL A 199 -5.13 -9.63 -11.47
CA VAL A 199 -6.59 -9.54 -11.53
C VAL A 199 -7.18 -10.77 -12.20
N ASP A 200 -6.65 -11.18 -13.35
CA ASP A 200 -7.12 -12.36 -14.07
C ASP A 200 -6.92 -13.62 -13.22
N TYR A 201 -5.74 -13.77 -12.59
CA TYR A 201 -5.46 -14.89 -11.69
C TYR A 201 -6.44 -14.96 -10.50
N LEU A 202 -6.72 -13.82 -9.83
CA LEU A 202 -7.63 -13.77 -8.68
C LEU A 202 -9.09 -13.96 -9.06
N ASN A 203 -9.49 -13.60 -10.28
CA ASN A 203 -10.83 -13.88 -10.80
C ASN A 203 -11.05 -15.37 -11.11
N ASP A 204 -9.99 -16.06 -11.54
CA ASP A 204 -10.00 -17.51 -11.80
C ASP A 204 -9.81 -18.33 -10.50
N PHE A 205 -9.41 -17.68 -9.41
CA PHE A 205 -9.17 -18.35 -8.14
C PHE A 205 -10.46 -18.90 -7.53
N THR A 206 -10.51 -20.21 -7.28
CA THR A 206 -11.72 -20.92 -6.79
C THR A 206 -11.92 -20.84 -5.28
N GLY A 207 -10.92 -20.36 -4.53
CA GLY A 207 -10.97 -20.15 -3.08
C GLY A 207 -11.59 -18.81 -2.70
N ALA A 208 -11.63 -18.54 -1.40
CA ALA A 208 -11.96 -17.20 -0.89
C ALA A 208 -10.70 -16.36 -0.70
N PHE A 209 -10.83 -15.05 -0.70
CA PHE A 209 -9.71 -14.20 -0.31
C PHE A 209 -10.14 -12.94 0.46
N ILE A 210 -9.18 -12.41 1.22
CA ILE A 210 -9.23 -11.11 1.87
C ILE A 210 -8.07 -10.29 1.33
N VAL A 211 -8.36 -9.13 0.72
CA VAL A 211 -7.35 -8.25 0.13
C VAL A 211 -7.47 -6.85 0.72
N VAL A 212 -6.38 -6.35 1.30
CA VAL A 212 -6.22 -4.94 1.62
C VAL A 212 -5.54 -4.26 0.43
N SER A 213 -6.12 -3.21 -0.10
CA SER A 213 -5.47 -2.37 -1.10
C SER A 213 -6.01 -0.95 -1.08
N HIS A 214 -5.14 -0.02 -1.45
CA HIS A 214 -5.49 1.38 -1.71
C HIS A 214 -5.87 1.62 -3.17
N ASP A 215 -5.66 0.66 -4.03
CA ASP A 215 -6.04 0.67 -5.43
C ASP A 215 -7.51 0.24 -5.58
N TYR A 216 -8.40 1.22 -5.73
CA TYR A 216 -9.84 0.96 -5.89
C TYR A 216 -10.20 0.39 -7.27
N ASP A 217 -9.39 0.63 -8.30
CA ASP A 217 -9.62 0.00 -9.61
C ASP A 217 -9.34 -1.51 -9.52
N PHE A 218 -8.20 -1.87 -8.95
CA PHE A 218 -7.87 -3.26 -8.64
C PHE A 218 -8.95 -3.94 -7.80
N LEU A 219 -9.33 -3.36 -6.64
CA LEU A 219 -10.39 -3.91 -5.79
C LEU A 219 -11.72 -4.04 -6.54
N GLY A 220 -12.07 -3.05 -7.37
CA GLY A 220 -13.31 -3.05 -8.14
C GLY A 220 -13.41 -4.17 -9.15
N ARG A 221 -12.28 -4.71 -9.62
CA ARG A 221 -12.18 -5.77 -10.62
C ARG A 221 -12.21 -7.18 -10.02
N ILE A 222 -11.83 -7.33 -8.73
CA ILE A 222 -11.67 -8.65 -8.11
C ILE A 222 -12.63 -8.92 -6.95
N THR A 223 -13.30 -7.92 -6.37
CA THR A 223 -14.09 -8.10 -5.15
C THR A 223 -15.58 -8.18 -5.40
N ASN A 224 -16.27 -9.05 -4.64
CA ASN A 224 -17.72 -9.18 -4.60
C ASN A 224 -18.32 -8.74 -3.25
N CYS A 225 -17.49 -8.45 -2.25
CA CYS A 225 -17.88 -7.85 -0.98
C CYS A 225 -16.73 -7.00 -0.41
N ILE A 226 -17.08 -6.01 0.39
CA ILE A 226 -16.13 -5.08 1.00
C ILE A 226 -16.37 -5.06 2.50
N ILE A 227 -15.32 -5.11 3.29
CA ILE A 227 -15.33 -4.64 4.68
C ILE A 227 -14.64 -3.29 4.75
N ASP A 228 -15.29 -2.35 5.41
CA ASP A 228 -14.79 -1.01 5.58
C ASP A 228 -14.60 -0.69 7.04
N ILE A 229 -13.42 -0.16 7.37
CA ILE A 229 -13.08 0.27 8.73
C ILE A 229 -13.23 1.78 8.78
N ASP A 230 -14.31 2.25 9.41
CA ASP A 230 -14.60 3.68 9.59
C ASP A 230 -15.31 3.94 10.92
N PHE A 231 -15.07 5.09 11.54
CA PHE A 231 -15.65 5.51 12.83
C PHE A 231 -15.54 4.49 13.98
N GLY A 232 -14.44 3.72 14.02
CA GLY A 232 -14.24 2.71 15.06
C GLY A 232 -15.09 1.45 14.88
N THR A 233 -15.68 1.24 13.72
CA THR A 233 -16.49 0.07 13.39
C THR A 233 -16.00 -0.62 12.12
N ILE A 234 -16.27 -1.92 12.01
CA ILE A 234 -16.09 -2.68 10.77
C ILE A 234 -17.46 -2.97 10.18
N THR A 235 -17.71 -2.45 8.98
CA THR A 235 -18.98 -2.67 8.29
C THR A 235 -18.76 -3.50 7.02
N ARG A 236 -19.53 -4.58 6.86
CA ARG A 236 -19.51 -5.39 5.64
C ARG A 236 -20.57 -4.89 4.65
N TYR A 237 -20.16 -4.65 3.43
CA TYR A 237 -20.98 -4.32 2.28
C TYR A 237 -20.93 -5.46 1.27
N THR A 238 -22.07 -5.88 0.76
CA THR A 238 -22.20 -6.90 -0.30
C THR A 238 -22.42 -6.23 -1.65
N GLY A 239 -21.93 -6.88 -2.72
CA GLY A 239 -22.03 -6.38 -4.07
C GLY A 239 -20.74 -5.72 -4.57
N THR A 240 -20.81 -5.03 -5.69
CA THR A 240 -19.64 -4.40 -6.32
C THR A 240 -19.08 -3.26 -5.45
N LEU A 241 -17.79 -2.98 -5.59
CA LEU A 241 -17.12 -1.86 -4.92
C LEU A 241 -17.89 -0.54 -5.08
N LYS A 242 -18.40 -0.26 -6.28
CA LYS A 242 -19.18 0.95 -6.56
C LYS A 242 -20.48 1.03 -5.73
N GLN A 243 -21.15 -0.10 -5.53
CA GLN A 243 -22.35 -0.18 -4.67
C GLN A 243 -21.97 0.00 -3.20
N ALA A 244 -20.90 -0.68 -2.75
CA ALA A 244 -20.37 -0.55 -1.40
C ALA A 244 -19.98 0.90 -1.07
N MET A 245 -19.30 1.60 -1.97
CA MET A 245 -18.91 3.01 -1.77
C MET A 245 -20.11 3.96 -1.70
N ARG A 246 -21.17 3.71 -2.48
CA ARG A 246 -22.43 4.49 -2.36
C ARG A 246 -23.11 4.27 -1.01
N GLN A 247 -23.17 3.03 -0.53
CA GLN A 247 -23.76 2.71 0.78
C GLN A 247 -22.91 3.31 1.91
N LYS A 248 -21.57 3.21 1.82
CA LYS A 248 -20.63 3.83 2.76
C LYS A 248 -20.89 5.33 2.87
N GLU A 249 -20.97 6.05 1.75
CA GLU A 249 -21.21 7.49 1.77
C GLU A 249 -22.56 7.85 2.39
N ALA A 250 -23.64 7.10 2.09
CA ALA A 250 -24.94 7.30 2.71
C ALA A 250 -24.90 7.07 4.23
N ASN A 251 -24.22 5.99 4.67
CA ASN A 251 -24.05 5.69 6.10
C ASN A 251 -23.21 6.78 6.79
N ARG A 252 -22.13 7.23 6.16
CA ARG A 252 -21.27 8.32 6.67
C ARG A 252 -22.07 9.61 6.86
N GLN A 253 -22.88 10.00 5.88
CA GLN A 253 -23.72 11.19 5.99
C GLN A 253 -24.73 11.07 7.14
N THR A 254 -25.32 9.89 7.32
CA THR A 254 -26.24 9.60 8.42
C THR A 254 -25.53 9.70 9.77
N TYR A 255 -24.34 9.08 9.90
CA TYR A 255 -23.52 9.14 11.11
C TYR A 255 -23.11 10.58 11.45
N MET A 256 -22.64 11.35 10.45
CA MET A 256 -22.27 12.76 10.64
C MET A 256 -23.43 13.62 11.16
N LYS A 257 -24.63 13.39 10.63
CA LYS A 257 -25.86 14.06 11.12
C LYS A 257 -26.18 13.67 12.56
N ALA A 258 -26.12 12.37 12.87
CA ALA A 258 -26.36 11.86 14.22
C ALA A 258 -25.35 12.42 15.22
N TYR A 259 -24.05 12.41 14.89
CA TYR A 259 -22.99 12.99 15.70
C TYR A 259 -23.19 14.49 15.95
N ALA A 260 -23.45 15.27 14.89
CA ALA A 260 -23.68 16.70 15.02
C ALA A 260 -24.90 17.01 15.91
N ASN A 261 -25.97 16.23 15.80
CA ASN A 261 -27.15 16.36 16.65
C ASN A 261 -26.86 16.02 18.12
N GLN A 262 -26.12 14.93 18.37
CA GLN A 262 -25.71 14.54 19.71
C GLN A 262 -24.81 15.62 20.36
N GLN A 263 -23.82 16.15 19.64
CA GLN A 263 -22.96 17.23 20.15
C GLN A 263 -23.76 18.49 20.50
N ARG A 264 -24.75 18.86 19.68
CA ARG A 264 -25.65 19.98 19.98
C ARG A 264 -26.47 19.71 21.25
N GLN A 265 -26.93 18.47 21.46
CA GLN A 265 -27.68 18.07 22.66
C GLN A 265 -26.81 18.09 23.91
N ILE A 266 -25.57 17.56 23.80
CA ILE A 266 -24.57 17.61 24.87
C ILE A 266 -24.31 19.07 25.27
N ALA A 267 -23.94 19.93 24.32
CA ALA A 267 -23.67 21.35 24.56
C ALA A 267 -24.85 22.09 25.22
N LYS A 268 -26.09 21.83 24.77
CA LYS A 268 -27.30 22.39 25.39
C LYS A 268 -27.48 21.92 26.84
N THR A 269 -27.25 20.65 27.10
CA THR A 269 -27.39 20.04 28.42
C THR A 269 -26.32 20.57 29.37
N GLU A 270 -25.08 20.68 28.94
CA GLU A 270 -23.97 21.26 29.71
C GLU A 270 -24.23 22.75 30.02
N ALA A 271 -24.69 23.52 29.04
CA ALA A 271 -25.05 24.92 29.25
C ALA A 271 -26.19 25.07 30.32
N TYR A 272 -27.20 24.19 30.26
CA TYR A 272 -28.27 24.14 31.25
C TYR A 272 -27.73 23.79 32.63
N ILE A 273 -26.87 22.77 32.76
CA ILE A 273 -26.25 22.36 34.02
C ILE A 273 -25.42 23.50 34.59
N ARG A 274 -24.59 24.15 33.79
CA ARG A 274 -23.74 25.29 34.19
C ARG A 274 -24.58 26.44 34.74
N LYS A 275 -25.69 26.77 34.08
CA LYS A 275 -26.60 27.86 34.47
C LYS A 275 -27.37 27.56 35.74
N ASN A 276 -27.71 26.28 36.02
CA ASN A 276 -28.59 25.88 37.11
C ASN A 276 -27.90 25.00 38.18
N LYS A 277 -26.57 25.09 38.29
CA LYS A 277 -25.76 24.28 39.22
C LYS A 277 -26.13 24.57 40.69
N ALA A 278 -26.58 25.80 40.98
CA ALA A 278 -27.06 26.23 42.31
C ALA A 278 -28.47 26.82 42.20
N GLY A 279 -29.25 26.79 43.30
CA GLY A 279 -30.59 27.34 43.38
C GLY A 279 -31.71 26.31 43.22
N THR A 280 -32.94 26.77 43.01
CA THR A 280 -34.19 25.96 42.98
C THR A 280 -34.18 24.85 41.90
N ARG A 281 -33.39 25.00 40.86
CA ARG A 281 -33.27 24.02 39.75
C ARG A 281 -32.07 23.07 39.86
N ALA A 282 -31.34 23.08 40.97
CA ALA A 282 -30.15 22.25 41.16
C ALA A 282 -30.48 20.73 41.09
N LYS A 283 -31.63 20.28 41.56
CA LYS A 283 -32.07 18.88 41.45
C LYS A 283 -32.23 18.45 39.98
N SER A 284 -32.80 19.30 39.15
CA SER A 284 -32.94 19.04 37.67
C SER A 284 -31.58 19.06 36.97
N ALA A 285 -30.67 19.96 37.36
CA ALA A 285 -29.33 19.99 36.82
C ALA A 285 -28.54 18.71 37.16
N ARG A 286 -28.63 18.20 38.39
CA ARG A 286 -28.01 16.91 38.79
C ARG A 286 -28.61 15.72 38.04
N SER A 287 -29.94 15.70 37.80
CA SER A 287 -30.56 14.64 37.04
C SER A 287 -30.04 14.62 35.58
N ARG A 288 -29.91 15.80 34.96
CA ARG A 288 -29.36 15.93 33.60
C ARG A 288 -27.88 15.58 33.54
N GLN A 289 -27.10 15.89 34.59
CA GLN A 289 -25.72 15.45 34.67
C GLN A 289 -25.62 13.91 34.64
N LYS A 290 -26.41 13.23 35.50
CA LYS A 290 -26.45 11.76 35.53
C LYS A 290 -26.89 11.17 34.18
N GLN A 291 -27.78 11.84 33.45
CA GLN A 291 -28.19 11.42 32.12
C GLN A 291 -27.06 11.59 31.09
N LEU A 292 -26.31 12.68 31.18
CA LEU A 292 -25.14 12.94 30.35
C LEU A 292 -24.02 11.94 30.63
N ASP A 293 -23.75 11.64 31.90
CA ASP A 293 -22.73 10.68 32.34
C ASP A 293 -23.03 9.22 31.90
N ARG A 294 -24.29 8.91 31.58
CA ARG A 294 -24.73 7.60 31.09
C ARG A 294 -24.92 7.56 29.59
N MET A 295 -24.75 8.68 28.92
CA MET A 295 -24.94 8.76 27.48
C MET A 295 -23.74 8.11 26.78
N GLU A 296 -24.02 7.15 25.93
CA GLU A 296 -23.03 6.62 24.99
C GLU A 296 -22.67 7.70 23.98
N VAL A 297 -21.43 8.19 24.05
CA VAL A 297 -20.96 9.27 23.18
C VAL A 297 -20.46 8.68 21.88
N LEU A 298 -21.04 9.11 20.76
CA LEU A 298 -20.57 8.71 19.44
C LEU A 298 -19.12 9.12 19.25
N THR A 299 -18.33 8.23 18.69
CA THR A 299 -16.93 8.49 18.35
C THR A 299 -16.82 9.69 17.42
N PRO A 300 -15.94 10.66 17.68
CA PRO A 300 -15.75 11.78 16.78
C PRO A 300 -15.46 11.27 15.37
N PRO A 301 -16.17 11.77 14.33
CA PRO A 301 -15.78 11.43 12.97
C PRO A 301 -14.31 11.75 12.81
N GLN A 302 -13.52 10.77 12.43
CA GLN A 302 -12.13 11.02 12.05
C GLN A 302 -12.18 11.79 10.72
N ASN A 303 -12.52 13.07 10.81
CA ASN A 303 -12.15 14.00 9.75
C ASN A 303 -10.63 14.11 9.87
N GLY A 304 -9.90 13.18 9.29
CA GLY A 304 -8.49 13.38 9.03
C GLY A 304 -8.43 14.77 8.42
N LYS A 305 -7.73 15.71 9.07
CA LYS A 305 -7.54 17.03 8.47
C LYS A 305 -6.98 16.73 7.10
N LYS A 306 -7.74 17.05 6.05
CA LYS A 306 -7.28 16.82 4.67
C LYS A 306 -5.89 17.39 4.57
N ALA A 307 -4.94 16.57 4.18
CA ALA A 307 -3.58 17.04 4.01
C ALA A 307 -3.62 18.24 3.07
N LYS A 308 -2.95 19.33 3.46
CA LYS A 308 -2.81 20.52 2.62
C LYS A 308 -1.35 20.65 2.28
N PHE A 309 -1.06 20.47 1.03
CA PHE A 309 0.26 20.68 0.48
C PHE A 309 0.37 22.15 0.03
N ASP A 310 1.45 22.80 0.40
CA ASP A 310 1.76 24.16 0.00
C ASP A 310 3.25 24.20 -0.37
N PHE A 311 3.53 24.17 -1.66
CA PHE A 311 4.89 24.21 -2.17
C PHE A 311 5.28 25.67 -2.38
N PRO A 312 6.25 26.21 -1.59
CA PRO A 312 6.63 27.61 -1.70
C PRO A 312 7.32 27.85 -3.04
N TYR A 313 6.76 28.78 -3.81
CA TYR A 313 7.24 29.14 -5.12
C TYR A 313 8.23 30.30 -5.06
N VAL A 314 9.30 30.20 -5.85
CA VAL A 314 10.27 31.29 -6.09
C VAL A 314 10.08 31.81 -7.50
N GLU A 315 9.78 33.07 -7.62
CA GLU A 315 9.66 33.73 -8.93
C GLU A 315 10.94 33.61 -9.77
N THR A 316 10.76 33.40 -11.05
CA THR A 316 11.83 33.30 -12.02
C THR A 316 11.48 34.12 -13.26
N ALA A 317 12.47 34.76 -13.83
CA ALA A 317 12.32 35.47 -15.11
C ALA A 317 12.44 34.53 -16.32
N SER A 318 12.88 33.26 -16.09
CA SER A 318 13.07 32.31 -17.16
C SER A 318 11.76 31.59 -17.47
N ASN A 319 11.35 31.59 -18.74
CA ASN A 319 10.22 30.80 -19.22
C ASN A 319 10.61 29.32 -19.40
N LEU A 320 11.89 28.99 -19.61
CA LEU A 320 12.42 27.65 -19.78
C LEU A 320 13.27 27.31 -18.55
N LEU A 321 12.93 26.27 -17.83
CA LEU A 321 13.61 25.85 -16.60
C LEU A 321 14.58 24.69 -16.83
N LEU A 322 14.23 23.76 -17.74
CA LEU A 322 15.04 22.61 -18.08
C LEU A 322 14.87 22.27 -19.56
N GLN A 323 15.95 21.87 -20.22
CA GLN A 323 15.95 21.33 -21.58
C GLN A 323 16.94 20.17 -21.68
N THR A 324 16.53 19.07 -22.28
CA THR A 324 17.39 17.94 -22.60
C THR A 324 17.79 17.97 -24.07
N GLN A 325 19.00 17.54 -24.40
CA GLN A 325 19.55 17.47 -25.77
C GLN A 325 20.24 16.12 -25.94
N ASP A 326 19.62 15.26 -26.71
CA ASP A 326 20.09 13.91 -27.01
C ASP A 326 20.53 13.14 -25.76
N LEU A 327 19.81 13.33 -24.65
CA LEU A 327 20.16 12.82 -23.35
C LEU A 327 19.94 11.30 -23.30
N VAL A 328 21.01 10.54 -23.09
CA VAL A 328 20.99 9.10 -22.86
C VAL A 328 21.39 8.82 -21.42
N ILE A 329 20.52 8.09 -20.71
CA ILE A 329 20.70 7.75 -19.29
C ILE A 329 21.16 6.32 -19.09
N GLY A 330 21.88 6.07 -18.01
CA GLY A 330 22.35 4.74 -17.62
C GLY A 330 23.41 4.81 -16.52
N TYR A 331 23.97 3.66 -16.21
CA TYR A 331 25.14 3.54 -15.31
C TYR A 331 26.37 3.21 -16.16
N ASP A 332 26.59 1.91 -16.47
CA ASP A 332 27.68 1.45 -17.34
C ASP A 332 27.21 1.31 -18.79
N GLN A 333 25.90 1.15 -19.00
CA GLN A 333 25.26 0.99 -20.32
C GLN A 333 23.99 1.85 -20.37
N ALA A 334 23.58 2.20 -21.59
CA ALA A 334 22.34 2.90 -21.83
C ALA A 334 21.13 2.04 -21.39
N LEU A 335 20.22 2.65 -20.64
CA LEU A 335 18.97 1.99 -20.19
C LEU A 335 17.85 2.08 -21.21
N VAL A 336 17.96 3.01 -22.17
CA VAL A 336 16.96 3.26 -23.22
C VAL A 336 17.68 3.35 -24.57
N LYS A 337 16.96 2.95 -25.66
CA LYS A 337 17.52 2.98 -27.02
C LYS A 337 17.51 4.38 -27.62
N GLU A 338 16.46 5.14 -27.35
CA GLU A 338 16.31 6.49 -27.87
C GLU A 338 16.73 7.57 -26.86
N ALA A 339 17.23 8.68 -27.35
CA ALA A 339 17.65 9.80 -26.52
C ALA A 339 16.47 10.69 -26.11
N PHE A 340 16.50 11.20 -24.88
CA PHE A 340 15.50 12.13 -24.40
C PHE A 340 15.70 13.53 -24.95
N ASN A 341 14.68 14.06 -25.61
CA ASN A 341 14.60 15.42 -26.13
C ASN A 341 13.30 16.08 -25.68
N PHE A 342 13.30 16.70 -24.52
CA PHE A 342 12.13 17.43 -24.00
C PHE A 342 12.55 18.67 -23.21
N SER A 343 11.58 19.51 -22.94
CA SER A 343 11.78 20.74 -22.17
C SER A 343 10.71 20.89 -21.12
N VAL A 344 11.05 21.59 -20.04
CA VAL A 344 10.11 21.98 -18.98
C VAL A 344 10.13 23.49 -18.79
N GLY A 345 9.02 24.11 -19.10
CA GLY A 345 8.80 25.54 -18.90
C GLY A 345 8.30 25.88 -17.49
N ASN A 346 8.33 27.17 -17.17
CA ASN A 346 7.70 27.66 -15.96
C ASN A 346 6.17 27.49 -16.08
N GLY A 347 5.56 26.82 -15.10
CA GLY A 347 4.14 26.44 -15.09
C GLY A 347 3.83 25.10 -15.74
N GLU A 348 4.72 24.52 -16.54
CA GLU A 348 4.47 23.22 -17.18
C GLU A 348 4.54 22.03 -16.22
N LYS A 349 3.67 21.04 -16.45
CA LYS A 349 3.60 19.78 -15.71
C LYS A 349 3.95 18.63 -16.66
N VAL A 350 5.10 17.99 -16.43
CA VAL A 350 5.62 16.91 -17.25
C VAL A 350 5.52 15.59 -16.45
N ALA A 351 4.77 14.63 -16.97
CA ALA A 351 4.72 13.27 -16.41
C ALA A 351 5.73 12.37 -17.11
N ILE A 352 6.45 11.56 -16.33
CA ILE A 352 7.32 10.48 -16.82
C ILE A 352 6.65 9.16 -16.48
N THR A 353 6.37 8.36 -17.52
CA THR A 353 5.67 7.07 -17.41
C THR A 353 6.55 5.92 -17.91
N GLY A 354 6.16 4.70 -17.58
CA GLY A 354 6.84 3.45 -17.96
C GLY A 354 6.83 2.43 -16.80
N PHE A 355 7.13 1.17 -17.11
CA PHE A 355 7.12 0.09 -16.11
C PHE A 355 8.23 0.24 -15.05
N ASN A 356 8.12 -0.53 -13.98
CA ASN A 356 9.09 -0.47 -12.88
C ASN A 356 10.45 -1.03 -13.31
N GLY A 357 11.52 -0.26 -13.05
CA GLY A 357 12.88 -0.64 -13.43
C GLY A 357 13.35 -0.11 -14.79
N ILE A 358 12.47 0.51 -15.60
CA ILE A 358 12.83 1.03 -16.93
C ILE A 358 13.80 2.22 -16.90
N GLY A 359 14.03 2.83 -15.73
CA GLY A 359 14.97 3.96 -15.60
C GLY A 359 14.34 5.30 -15.21
N LYS A 360 13.07 5.36 -14.80
CA LYS A 360 12.38 6.61 -14.38
C LYS A 360 13.16 7.38 -13.31
N THR A 361 13.49 6.72 -12.20
CA THR A 361 14.30 7.32 -11.12
C THR A 361 15.73 7.64 -11.58
N THR A 362 16.30 6.88 -12.51
CA THR A 362 17.62 7.15 -13.09
C THR A 362 17.57 8.45 -13.90
N LEU A 363 16.50 8.65 -14.71
CA LEU A 363 16.30 9.90 -15.43
C LEU A 363 16.22 11.09 -14.47
N LEU A 364 15.41 10.99 -13.41
CA LEU A 364 15.34 12.06 -12.41
C LEU A 364 16.70 12.35 -11.75
N LYS A 365 17.44 11.31 -11.36
CA LYS A 365 18.78 11.45 -10.75
C LYS A 365 19.78 12.07 -11.72
N THR A 366 19.69 11.75 -13.01
CA THR A 366 20.54 12.36 -14.04
C THR A 366 20.20 13.84 -14.18
N LEU A 367 18.91 14.21 -14.27
CA LEU A 367 18.47 15.62 -14.36
C LEU A 367 18.79 16.43 -13.09
N LEU A 368 18.92 15.78 -11.95
CA LEU A 368 19.37 16.38 -10.68
C LEU A 368 20.90 16.46 -10.56
N GLY A 369 21.65 15.92 -11.56
CA GLY A 369 23.11 15.91 -11.55
C GLY A 369 23.74 14.87 -10.59
N HIS A 370 22.94 13.94 -10.06
CA HIS A 370 23.46 12.88 -9.18
C HIS A 370 24.13 11.73 -9.95
N ILE A 371 23.75 11.53 -11.22
CA ILE A 371 24.30 10.52 -12.13
C ILE A 371 24.69 11.23 -13.42
N PRO A 372 25.91 11.06 -13.95
CA PRO A 372 26.27 11.64 -15.22
C PRO A 372 25.49 10.96 -16.37
N PRO A 373 25.13 11.69 -17.44
CA PRO A 373 24.56 11.08 -18.63
C PRO A 373 25.59 10.18 -19.35
N ILE A 374 25.11 9.14 -20.04
CA ILE A 374 25.96 8.32 -20.92
C ILE A 374 26.34 9.09 -22.18
N TYR A 375 25.40 9.83 -22.76
CA TYR A 375 25.57 10.68 -23.93
C TYR A 375 24.62 11.86 -23.87
N GLY A 376 24.91 12.92 -24.66
CA GLY A 376 24.11 14.14 -24.69
C GLY A 376 24.20 14.94 -23.39
N GLY A 377 23.15 15.66 -23.06
CA GLY A 377 23.14 16.48 -21.87
C GLY A 377 21.81 17.16 -21.58
N PHE A 378 21.80 17.96 -20.55
CA PHE A 378 20.67 18.81 -20.20
C PHE A 378 21.15 20.16 -19.66
N ASP A 379 20.36 21.17 -19.89
CA ASP A 379 20.58 22.52 -19.39
C ASP A 379 19.49 22.90 -18.38
N LEU A 380 19.93 23.33 -17.20
CA LEU A 380 19.06 23.95 -16.21
C LEU A 380 19.24 25.47 -16.28
N SER A 381 18.12 26.21 -16.23
CA SER A 381 18.18 27.66 -16.11
C SER A 381 19.01 28.08 -14.91
N ALA A 382 19.83 29.11 -15.04
CA ALA A 382 20.61 29.67 -13.95
C ALA A 382 19.76 30.13 -12.75
N THR A 383 18.46 30.38 -12.98
CA THR A 383 17.49 30.77 -11.96
C THR A 383 16.65 29.61 -11.46
N ALA A 384 16.90 28.36 -11.93
CA ALA A 384 16.19 27.19 -11.48
C ALA A 384 16.54 26.89 -10.03
N LYS A 385 15.51 26.81 -9.19
CA LYS A 385 15.58 26.33 -7.80
C LYS A 385 14.79 25.05 -7.71
N LEU A 386 15.49 23.97 -7.35
CA LEU A 386 14.97 22.62 -7.37
C LEU A 386 14.48 22.20 -5.98
N ALA A 387 13.35 21.50 -5.90
CA ALA A 387 12.99 20.70 -4.75
C ALA A 387 12.72 19.26 -5.24
N TYR A 388 13.21 18.28 -4.49
CA TYR A 388 13.14 16.87 -4.88
C TYR A 388 12.47 16.01 -3.81
N PHE A 389 11.38 15.37 -4.21
CA PHE A 389 10.74 14.32 -3.43
C PHE A 389 11.30 12.97 -3.87
N LYS A 390 12.05 12.32 -2.97
CA LYS A 390 12.70 11.04 -3.22
C LYS A 390 11.81 9.88 -2.76
N GLN A 391 11.64 8.88 -3.62
CA GLN A 391 10.82 7.69 -3.36
C GLN A 391 11.23 6.91 -2.12
N ASP A 392 12.54 6.78 -1.84
CA ASP A 392 13.01 5.93 -0.74
C ASP A 392 12.67 6.52 0.64
N LEU A 393 12.26 5.66 1.57
CA LEU A 393 11.98 6.00 2.97
C LEU A 393 13.24 5.82 3.86
N THR A 394 14.41 6.15 3.33
CA THR A 394 15.65 6.16 4.12
C THR A 394 15.72 7.42 4.97
N TRP A 395 16.14 7.24 6.22
CA TRP A 395 16.25 8.29 7.21
C TRP A 395 17.68 8.34 7.77
N PRO A 396 18.22 9.52 8.07
CA PRO A 396 19.53 9.63 8.72
C PRO A 396 19.60 8.86 10.04
N ASN A 397 18.51 8.88 10.78
CA ASN A 397 18.32 8.12 12.01
C ASN A 397 16.83 7.77 12.20
N GLN A 398 16.51 6.49 12.12
CA GLN A 398 15.14 5.98 12.25
C GLN A 398 14.53 6.15 13.66
N ASN A 399 15.36 6.42 14.68
CA ASN A 399 14.89 6.67 16.04
C ASN A 399 14.51 8.15 16.29
N MET A 400 14.82 9.06 15.35
CA MET A 400 14.35 10.45 15.43
C MET A 400 12.84 10.53 15.27
N THR A 401 12.23 11.53 15.90
CA THR A 401 10.83 11.87 15.64
C THR A 401 10.72 12.73 14.37
N PRO A 402 9.53 12.78 13.72
CA PRO A 402 9.27 13.70 12.60
C PRO A 402 9.66 15.15 12.90
N LEU A 403 9.40 15.61 14.13
CA LEU A 403 9.78 16.95 14.52
C LEU A 403 11.29 17.13 14.58
N GLN A 404 12.01 16.22 15.24
CA GLN A 404 13.47 16.26 15.32
C GLN A 404 14.13 16.20 13.95
N TYR A 405 13.56 15.40 13.02
CA TYR A 405 14.04 15.34 11.65
C TYR A 405 13.90 16.70 10.96
N LEU A 406 12.73 17.35 11.03
CA LEU A 406 12.56 18.68 10.43
C LEU A 406 13.40 19.76 11.14
N GLU A 407 13.61 19.67 12.45
CA GLU A 407 14.51 20.56 13.18
C GLU A 407 15.98 20.42 12.74
N SER A 408 16.41 19.19 12.41
CA SER A 408 17.77 18.96 11.88
C SER A 408 17.98 19.45 10.45
N GLU A 409 16.90 19.52 9.65
CA GLU A 409 16.95 20.02 8.27
C GLU A 409 16.78 21.54 8.19
N PHE A 410 16.06 22.14 9.17
CA PHE A 410 15.69 23.55 9.18
C PHE A 410 15.89 24.20 10.55
N ASP A 411 17.14 24.31 10.97
CA ASP A 411 17.59 24.86 12.26
C ASP A 411 17.12 26.30 12.52
N GLN A 412 16.87 27.09 11.47
CA GLN A 412 16.38 28.47 11.56
C GLN A 412 14.86 28.58 11.74
N LYS A 413 14.12 27.48 11.60
CA LYS A 413 12.65 27.47 11.74
C LYS A 413 12.23 27.22 13.19
N LYS A 414 11.16 27.88 13.61
CA LYS A 414 10.62 27.67 14.94
C LYS A 414 9.92 26.31 15.05
N PRO A 415 10.08 25.56 16.17
CA PRO A 415 9.41 24.27 16.34
C PRO A 415 7.89 24.31 16.15
N LYS A 416 7.26 25.46 16.42
CA LYS A 416 5.83 25.68 16.18
C LYS A 416 5.47 25.61 14.70
N GLU A 417 6.29 26.18 13.81
CA GLU A 417 6.08 26.19 12.36
C GLU A 417 6.22 24.77 11.80
N LEU A 418 7.25 24.04 12.24
CA LEU A 418 7.51 22.66 11.85
C LEU A 418 6.36 21.72 12.30
N ARG A 419 5.87 21.86 13.54
CA ARG A 419 4.69 21.13 14.01
C ARG A 419 3.44 21.47 13.22
N GLN A 420 3.26 22.70 12.82
CA GLN A 420 2.12 23.12 11.98
C GLN A 420 2.18 22.49 10.58
N ALA A 421 3.37 22.39 9.97
CA ALA A 421 3.53 21.74 8.68
C ALA A 421 3.19 20.24 8.79
N LEU A 422 3.71 19.53 9.79
CA LEU A 422 3.37 18.14 10.05
C LEU A 422 1.86 17.95 10.30
N ALA A 423 1.25 18.83 11.09
CA ALA A 423 -0.19 18.79 11.33
C ALA A 423 -1.03 19.09 10.08
N ARG A 424 -0.54 19.94 9.15
CA ARG A 424 -1.17 20.16 7.83
C ARG A 424 -1.14 18.91 6.97
N MET A 425 -0.13 18.04 7.11
CA MET A 425 -0.07 16.73 6.45
C MET A 425 -1.00 15.69 7.10
N GLY A 426 -1.73 16.06 8.14
CA GLY A 426 -2.63 15.15 8.86
C GLY A 426 -1.94 14.29 9.92
N LEU A 427 -0.66 14.55 10.25
CA LEU A 427 0.01 13.87 11.34
C LEU A 427 -0.52 14.39 12.69
N THR A 428 -0.90 13.46 13.56
CA THR A 428 -1.36 13.80 14.93
C THR A 428 -0.19 14.24 15.81
N ALA A 429 -0.48 14.91 16.93
CA ALA A 429 0.55 15.30 17.88
C ALA A 429 1.36 14.11 18.40
N GLN A 430 0.74 12.95 18.56
CA GLN A 430 1.40 11.72 18.97
C GLN A 430 2.38 11.23 17.88
N LEU A 431 1.96 11.11 16.62
CA LEU A 431 2.82 10.69 15.51
C LEU A 431 4.00 11.64 15.30
N VAL A 432 3.79 12.93 15.50
CA VAL A 432 4.87 13.95 15.44
C VAL A 432 5.97 13.71 16.46
N MET A 433 5.65 13.04 17.57
CA MET A 433 6.57 12.75 18.68
C MET A 433 6.98 11.26 18.75
N SER A 434 6.43 10.39 17.88
CA SER A 434 6.83 8.98 17.77
C SER A 434 8.07 8.83 16.89
N PRO A 435 8.94 7.83 17.13
CA PRO A 435 10.06 7.53 16.25
C PRO A 435 9.63 7.23 14.82
N LEU A 436 10.39 7.69 13.82
CA LEU A 436 10.10 7.48 12.39
C LEU A 436 9.90 6.01 12.02
N LYS A 437 10.63 5.09 12.65
CA LYS A 437 10.48 3.64 12.43
C LYS A 437 9.12 3.06 12.84
N GLU A 438 8.38 3.76 13.70
CA GLU A 438 7.06 3.35 14.18
C GLU A 438 5.92 3.88 13.30
N LEU A 439 6.23 4.81 12.38
CA LEU A 439 5.26 5.35 11.44
C LEU A 439 5.05 4.38 10.27
N SER A 440 3.81 4.29 9.81
CA SER A 440 3.48 3.62 8.55
C SER A 440 4.17 4.29 7.35
N GLY A 441 4.32 3.57 6.23
CA GLY A 441 4.92 4.11 5.01
C GLY A 441 4.28 5.44 4.58
N GLY A 442 2.95 5.50 4.53
CA GLY A 442 2.24 6.73 4.18
C GLY A 442 2.40 7.88 5.19
N GLU A 443 2.57 7.58 6.49
CA GLU A 443 2.89 8.60 7.49
C GLU A 443 4.32 9.11 7.32
N GLN A 444 5.27 8.24 6.99
CA GLN A 444 6.65 8.62 6.68
C GLN A 444 6.72 9.50 5.42
N GLU A 445 5.96 9.18 4.38
CA GLU A 445 5.85 10.03 3.18
C GLU A 445 5.28 11.41 3.48
N LYS A 446 4.26 11.48 4.35
CA LYS A 446 3.72 12.76 4.83
C LYS A 446 4.77 13.62 5.54
N VAL A 447 5.73 13.01 6.25
CA VAL A 447 6.87 13.74 6.84
C VAL A 447 7.77 14.33 5.75
N LYS A 448 8.10 13.56 4.70
CA LYS A 448 8.90 14.06 3.57
C LYS A 448 8.17 15.15 2.79
N LEU A 449 6.88 15.00 2.55
CA LEU A 449 6.07 16.05 1.92
C LEU A 449 5.97 17.31 2.81
N ALA A 450 5.97 17.15 4.15
CA ALA A 450 6.05 18.29 5.06
C ALA A 450 7.38 19.04 4.94
N LYS A 451 8.50 18.35 4.70
CA LYS A 451 9.81 18.96 4.45
C LYS A 451 9.75 19.88 3.24
N MET A 452 9.14 19.46 2.14
CA MET A 452 9.04 20.27 0.91
C MET A 452 8.31 21.60 1.09
N GLN A 453 7.48 21.75 2.14
CA GLN A 453 6.86 23.05 2.46
C GLN A 453 7.86 24.11 2.92
N PHE A 454 9.09 23.73 3.22
CA PHE A 454 10.16 24.64 3.63
C PHE A 454 11.26 24.76 2.58
N GLU A 455 11.11 24.13 1.42
CA GLU A 455 12.06 24.15 0.29
C GLU A 455 11.51 25.03 -0.84
N PRO A 456 11.81 26.35 -0.87
CA PRO A 456 11.34 27.23 -1.92
C PRO A 456 11.93 26.84 -3.26
N ALA A 457 11.08 26.56 -4.25
CA ALA A 457 11.48 26.07 -5.56
C ALA A 457 10.66 26.72 -6.69
N ASN A 458 11.16 26.62 -7.92
CA ASN A 458 10.41 26.90 -9.13
C ASN A 458 10.37 25.72 -10.10
N LEU A 459 11.09 24.61 -9.75
CA LEU A 459 11.01 23.35 -10.45
C LEU A 459 10.97 22.20 -9.43
N LEU A 460 9.86 21.47 -9.40
CA LEU A 460 9.66 20.32 -8.52
C LEU A 460 9.99 19.02 -9.27
N PHE A 461 10.74 18.15 -8.62
CA PHE A 461 10.95 16.76 -9.02
C PHE A 461 10.26 15.84 -8.02
N LEU A 462 9.29 15.06 -8.50
CA LEU A 462 8.47 14.18 -7.65
C LEU A 462 8.62 12.73 -8.13
N ASP A 463 9.29 11.90 -7.34
CA ASP A 463 9.54 10.49 -7.66
C ASP A 463 8.56 9.60 -6.91
N GLU A 464 7.52 9.10 -7.60
CA GLU A 464 6.44 8.26 -7.07
C GLU A 464 5.79 8.84 -5.80
N PRO A 465 5.33 10.11 -5.79
CA PRO A 465 4.85 10.78 -4.58
C PRO A 465 3.46 10.30 -4.13
N THR A 466 2.84 9.38 -4.85
CA THR A 466 1.51 8.83 -4.58
C THR A 466 1.55 7.50 -3.84
N ASN A 467 2.70 6.83 -3.81
CA ASN A 467 2.86 5.55 -3.14
C ASN A 467 2.46 5.66 -1.67
N HIS A 468 1.81 4.64 -1.13
CA HIS A 468 1.35 4.58 0.26
C HIS A 468 0.42 5.72 0.73
N LEU A 469 -0.01 6.64 -0.15
CA LEU A 469 -0.96 7.69 0.19
C LEU A 469 -2.40 7.19 -0.01
N ASP A 470 -3.29 7.59 0.91
CA ASP A 470 -4.73 7.39 0.71
C ASP A 470 -5.30 8.33 -0.37
N ASN A 471 -6.43 7.98 -0.96
CA ASN A 471 -7.00 8.72 -2.08
C ASN A 471 -7.34 10.18 -1.76
N GLU A 472 -7.75 10.51 -0.52
CA GLU A 472 -7.99 11.90 -0.13
C GLU A 472 -6.68 12.71 -0.12
N THR A 473 -5.59 12.09 0.32
CA THR A 473 -4.24 12.70 0.33
C THR A 473 -3.73 12.85 -1.10
N LYS A 474 -3.90 11.83 -1.97
CA LYS A 474 -3.56 11.89 -3.41
C LYS A 474 -4.29 13.03 -4.11
N ASP A 475 -5.59 13.18 -3.90
CA ASP A 475 -6.38 14.29 -4.46
C ASP A 475 -5.90 15.66 -3.99
N SER A 476 -5.51 15.78 -2.73
CA SER A 476 -4.98 17.03 -2.18
C SER A 476 -3.61 17.36 -2.77
N LEU A 477 -2.74 16.36 -2.94
CA LEU A 477 -1.43 16.49 -3.58
C LEU A 477 -1.59 16.93 -5.04
N ARG A 478 -2.46 16.25 -5.81
CA ARG A 478 -2.76 16.61 -7.20
C ARG A 478 -3.19 18.07 -7.34
N LYS A 479 -4.13 18.53 -6.50
CA LYS A 479 -4.59 19.93 -6.50
C LYS A 479 -3.44 20.91 -6.24
N SER A 480 -2.53 20.56 -5.35
CA SER A 480 -1.38 21.41 -5.04
C SER A 480 -0.35 21.45 -6.16
N ILE A 481 -0.14 20.32 -6.85
CA ILE A 481 0.72 20.25 -8.05
C ILE A 481 0.11 21.08 -9.19
N VAL A 482 -1.18 20.94 -9.45
CA VAL A 482 -1.90 21.72 -10.48
C VAL A 482 -1.79 23.23 -10.21
N ASN A 483 -1.93 23.65 -8.96
CA ASN A 483 -1.88 25.05 -8.56
C ASN A 483 -0.45 25.61 -8.37
N PHE A 484 0.58 24.77 -8.44
CA PHE A 484 1.96 25.24 -8.32
C PHE A 484 2.36 26.06 -9.54
N PRO A 485 2.82 27.33 -9.36
CA PRO A 485 3.11 28.22 -10.51
C PRO A 485 4.33 27.81 -11.32
N GLY A 486 5.23 27.02 -10.75
CA GLY A 486 6.49 26.58 -11.38
C GLY A 486 6.35 25.31 -12.23
N GLY A 487 7.48 24.88 -12.80
CA GLY A 487 7.60 23.61 -13.51
C GLY A 487 7.50 22.42 -12.56
N VAL A 488 6.95 21.31 -13.05
CA VAL A 488 6.90 20.04 -12.30
C VAL A 488 7.27 18.89 -13.21
N ILE A 489 8.18 18.04 -12.75
CA ILE A 489 8.47 16.73 -13.33
C ILE A 489 8.00 15.69 -12.31
N ILE A 490 7.07 14.85 -12.71
CA ILE A 490 6.49 13.84 -11.84
C ILE A 490 6.61 12.46 -12.46
N VAL A 491 7.15 11.53 -11.69
CA VAL A 491 7.14 10.11 -12.00
C VAL A 491 6.01 9.46 -11.21
N SER A 492 5.14 8.73 -11.88
CA SER A 492 4.19 7.83 -11.23
C SER A 492 3.76 6.74 -12.20
N HIS A 493 3.50 5.56 -11.69
CA HIS A 493 2.91 4.46 -12.42
C HIS A 493 1.37 4.47 -12.32
N GLU A 494 0.78 5.29 -11.45
CA GLU A 494 -0.66 5.40 -11.28
C GLU A 494 -1.28 6.26 -12.38
N GLN A 495 -1.82 5.64 -13.43
CA GLN A 495 -2.48 6.36 -14.54
C GLN A 495 -3.66 7.22 -14.07
N ASP A 496 -4.39 6.76 -13.03
CA ASP A 496 -5.51 7.48 -12.44
C ASP A 496 -5.10 8.83 -11.82
N PHE A 497 -3.87 8.92 -11.34
CA PHE A 497 -3.34 10.17 -10.80
C PHE A 497 -3.22 11.25 -11.89
N PHE A 498 -2.93 10.83 -13.13
CA PHE A 498 -2.83 11.70 -14.29
C PHE A 498 -4.16 11.95 -15.02
N ARG A 499 -5.28 11.36 -14.56
CA ARG A 499 -6.59 11.62 -15.17
C ARG A 499 -6.95 13.09 -15.12
N GLY A 500 -7.38 13.63 -16.25
CA GLY A 500 -7.69 15.04 -16.46
C GLY A 500 -6.57 15.77 -17.19
N ASP A 501 -6.93 16.88 -17.84
CA ASP A 501 -6.04 17.68 -18.72
C ASP A 501 -5.10 18.61 -17.93
N TRP A 502 -4.47 18.10 -16.85
CA TRP A 502 -3.58 18.91 -16.01
C TRP A 502 -2.09 18.66 -16.28
N VAL A 503 -1.76 17.61 -17.00
CA VAL A 503 -0.40 17.28 -17.45
C VAL A 503 -0.23 17.82 -18.85
N ASP A 504 0.78 18.69 -19.04
CA ASP A 504 1.03 19.33 -20.33
C ASP A 504 1.79 18.41 -21.29
N LYS A 505 2.70 17.56 -20.76
CA LYS A 505 3.53 16.64 -21.55
C LYS A 505 3.67 15.31 -20.84
N VAL A 506 3.67 14.23 -21.61
CA VAL A 506 3.98 12.87 -21.13
C VAL A 506 5.23 12.37 -21.84
N VAL A 507 6.23 11.98 -21.05
CA VAL A 507 7.45 11.31 -21.52
C VAL A 507 7.29 9.83 -21.20
N ASP A 508 6.97 9.04 -22.20
CA ASP A 508 6.80 7.60 -22.07
C ASP A 508 8.12 6.89 -22.40
N ILE A 509 8.78 6.37 -21.35
CA ILE A 509 10.08 5.69 -21.50
C ILE A 509 9.90 4.33 -22.20
N GLU A 510 8.74 3.70 -22.10
CA GLU A 510 8.44 2.44 -22.79
C GLU A 510 8.46 2.63 -24.30
N ALA A 511 7.82 3.69 -24.78
CA ALA A 511 7.80 4.02 -26.21
C ALA A 511 9.20 4.27 -26.78
N MET A 512 10.16 4.69 -25.94
CA MET A 512 11.55 4.96 -26.33
C MET A 512 12.43 3.69 -26.38
N ASN A 513 11.91 2.55 -25.97
CA ASN A 513 12.63 1.27 -25.99
C ASN A 513 12.15 0.34 -27.12
N ASN A 514 11.03 0.65 -27.76
CA ASN A 514 10.52 -0.07 -28.92
C ASN A 514 11.21 0.42 -30.20
#